data_7cc7aa081ae33bf47fe9dcebd73755dc
#
_entry.id   7cc7aa081ae33bf47fe9dcebd73755dc
#
_cell.length_a   1.000
_cell.length_b   1.000
_cell.length_c   1.000
_cell.angle_alpha   90.00
_cell.angle_beta   90.00
_cell.angle_gamma   90.00
#
_symmetry.space_group_name_H-M   'P 1'
#
loop_
_entity.id
_entity.type
_entity.pdbx_description
1 polymer ?
#
loop_
_entity_poly.entity_id
_entity_poly.type
_entity_poly.pdbx_seq_one_letter_code
_entity_poly.pdbx_strand_id
1 'polypeptide(L)'
;MKFENTIRMPVECRGVGLHSGAPVKLRIVPVAAGTGIVFRRVDLEGFTIEASIRNLAKVSYATSLMKQGVLISTTEHLLSAFVGIGVDNAIVELDNLELPILDGSAQPFVEMLLRVGLKQQRRRRTCLRILQPVEVREGDKFIAIYPADSYSVEYGINFPRPIGRS
;
A
#
# COMPACT_ATOMS: atom_id res chain seq x y z
N MET A 1 17.44 3.21 16.25
CA MET A 1 16.94 2.11 15.40
C MET A 1 15.46 1.93 15.69
N LYS A 2 14.64 1.80 14.67
CA LYS A 2 13.19 1.62 14.84
C LYS A 2 12.85 0.13 14.85
N PHE A 3 11.80 -0.25 15.59
CA PHE A 3 11.23 -1.59 15.59
C PHE A 3 10.06 -1.67 14.61
N GLU A 4 9.73 -2.87 14.16
CA GLU A 4 8.55 -3.11 13.35
C GLU A 4 7.27 -2.82 14.15
N ASN A 5 6.20 -2.45 13.44
CA ASN A 5 4.88 -2.21 14.01
C ASN A 5 3.82 -3.01 13.27
N THR A 6 2.78 -3.37 14.01
CA THR A 6 1.48 -3.79 13.51
C THR A 6 0.39 -2.93 14.14
N ILE A 7 -0.86 -3.08 13.72
CA ILE A 7 -1.99 -2.41 14.36
C ILE A 7 -2.35 -3.11 15.69
N ARG A 8 -2.99 -2.38 16.63
CA ARG A 8 -3.32 -2.94 17.96
C ARG A 8 -4.47 -3.93 17.91
N MET A 9 -5.47 -3.67 17.08
CA MET A 9 -6.68 -4.50 16.94
C MET A 9 -7.15 -4.48 15.50
N PRO A 10 -7.94 -5.48 15.07
CA PRO A 10 -8.52 -5.48 13.74
C PRO A 10 -9.39 -4.26 13.50
N VAL A 11 -9.40 -3.78 12.25
CA VAL A 11 -10.26 -2.70 11.80
C VAL A 11 -10.81 -3.03 10.42
N GLU A 12 -12.03 -2.58 10.13
CA GLU A 12 -12.72 -2.86 8.87
C GLU A 12 -13.40 -1.64 8.29
N CYS A 13 -13.54 -1.64 6.96
CA CYS A 13 -14.37 -0.70 6.22
C CYS A 13 -15.08 -1.41 5.06
N ARG A 14 -16.06 -0.70 4.50
CA ARG A 14 -16.78 -1.12 3.30
C ARG A 14 -16.78 0.02 2.29
N GLY A 15 -16.81 -0.31 1.02
CA GLY A 15 -16.87 0.66 -0.05
C GLY A 15 -17.10 -0.02 -1.39
N VAL A 16 -16.73 0.66 -2.44
CA VAL A 16 -16.80 0.15 -3.82
C VAL A 16 -15.42 0.28 -4.48
N GLY A 17 -15.09 -0.63 -5.37
CA GLY A 17 -13.89 -0.52 -6.22
C GLY A 17 -14.07 0.60 -7.23
N LEU A 18 -12.99 1.35 -7.52
CA LEU A 18 -13.00 2.46 -8.48
C LEU A 18 -13.28 1.99 -9.92
N HIS A 19 -12.61 0.92 -10.31
CA HIS A 19 -12.68 0.40 -11.68
C HIS A 19 -13.80 -0.63 -11.86
N SER A 20 -14.03 -1.45 -10.84
CA SER A 20 -15.03 -2.51 -10.87
C SER A 20 -16.46 -2.04 -10.54
N GLY A 21 -16.58 -0.95 -9.78
CA GLY A 21 -17.86 -0.54 -9.20
C GLY A 21 -18.47 -1.55 -8.22
N ALA A 22 -17.76 -2.64 -7.94
CA ALA A 22 -18.25 -3.72 -7.10
C ALA A 22 -18.10 -3.39 -5.61
N PRO A 23 -19.09 -3.76 -4.77
CA PRO A 23 -18.96 -3.61 -3.34
C PRO A 23 -17.84 -4.51 -2.80
N VAL A 24 -17.11 -4.01 -1.82
CA VAL A 24 -16.03 -4.73 -1.16
C VAL A 24 -16.00 -4.43 0.33
N LYS A 25 -15.80 -5.47 1.11
CA LYS A 25 -15.48 -5.39 2.54
C LYS A 25 -13.98 -5.63 2.70
N LEU A 26 -13.31 -4.71 3.37
CA LEU A 26 -11.89 -4.78 3.69
C LEU A 26 -11.72 -4.85 5.20
N ARG A 27 -10.88 -5.76 5.68
CA ARG A 27 -10.52 -5.90 7.09
C ARG A 27 -9.01 -6.01 7.22
N ILE A 28 -8.42 -5.21 8.08
CA ILE A 28 -6.99 -5.23 8.38
C ILE A 28 -6.81 -5.90 9.74
N VAL A 29 -5.92 -6.87 9.81
CA VAL A 29 -5.70 -7.72 11.00
C VAL A 29 -4.24 -7.63 11.44
N PRO A 30 -3.96 -7.44 12.73
CA PRO A 30 -2.59 -7.47 13.26
C PRO A 30 -1.99 -8.86 13.13
N VAL A 31 -0.68 -8.92 12.88
CA VAL A 31 0.06 -10.17 12.70
C VAL A 31 1.43 -10.15 13.37
N ALA A 32 2.10 -11.29 13.38
CA ALA A 32 3.45 -11.43 13.94
C ALA A 32 4.48 -10.55 13.21
N ALA A 33 5.55 -10.19 13.90
CA ALA A 33 6.68 -9.49 13.33
C ALA A 33 7.34 -10.31 12.21
N GLY A 34 7.71 -9.61 11.13
CA GLY A 34 8.34 -10.22 9.96
C GLY A 34 7.38 -10.87 8.96
N THR A 35 6.06 -10.72 9.16
CA THR A 35 5.07 -11.18 8.19
C THR A 35 5.05 -10.30 6.94
N GLY A 36 5.32 -8.98 7.10
CA GLY A 36 5.11 -8.00 6.05
C GLY A 36 3.63 -7.70 5.83
N ILE A 37 3.30 -7.06 4.71
CA ILE A 37 1.93 -6.80 4.30
C ILE A 37 1.49 -7.94 3.39
N VAL A 38 0.40 -8.63 3.77
CA VAL A 38 -0.16 -9.76 3.03
C VAL A 38 -1.63 -9.50 2.76
N PHE A 39 -2.01 -9.53 1.51
CA PHE A 39 -3.41 -9.50 1.10
C PHE A 39 -4.01 -10.91 1.09
N ARG A 40 -5.25 -11.04 1.56
CA ARG A 40 -5.98 -12.31 1.62
C ARG A 40 -7.35 -12.17 0.98
N ARG A 41 -7.62 -12.95 -0.05
CA ARG A 41 -8.92 -13.07 -0.71
C ARG A 41 -9.79 -14.07 0.05
N VAL A 42 -10.68 -13.55 0.92
CA VAL A 42 -11.55 -14.42 1.74
C VAL A 42 -12.64 -15.11 0.92
N ASP A 43 -13.00 -14.56 -0.24
CA ASP A 43 -13.90 -15.16 -1.23
C ASP A 43 -13.26 -16.27 -2.07
N LEU A 44 -11.93 -16.42 -1.99
CA LEU A 44 -11.15 -17.46 -2.68
C LEU A 44 -10.42 -18.34 -1.65
N GLU A 45 -11.17 -18.90 -0.69
CA GLU A 45 -10.65 -19.83 0.33
C GLU A 45 -9.44 -19.29 1.11
N GLY A 46 -9.34 -17.95 1.21
CA GLY A 46 -8.24 -17.31 1.93
C GLY A 46 -6.92 -17.26 1.15
N PHE A 47 -6.96 -17.29 -0.18
CA PHE A 47 -5.76 -17.17 -1.02
C PHE A 47 -4.98 -15.91 -0.70
N THR A 48 -3.64 -16.04 -0.57
CA THR A 48 -2.78 -14.94 -0.09
C THR A 48 -1.77 -14.48 -1.13
N ILE A 49 -1.58 -13.15 -1.18
CA ILE A 49 -0.59 -12.47 -2.02
C ILE A 49 0.21 -11.50 -1.16
N GLU A 50 1.51 -11.66 -1.07
CA GLU A 50 2.40 -10.73 -0.37
C GLU A 50 2.52 -9.43 -1.18
N ALA A 51 2.49 -8.28 -0.49
CA ALA A 51 2.79 -6.97 -1.08
C ALA A 51 4.29 -6.87 -1.38
N SER A 52 4.68 -7.40 -2.51
CA SER A 52 6.07 -7.49 -2.97
C SER A 52 6.16 -7.18 -4.45
N ILE A 53 7.28 -6.60 -4.87
CA ILE A 53 7.58 -6.37 -6.28
C ILE A 53 7.53 -7.65 -7.13
N ARG A 54 7.76 -8.82 -6.52
CA ARG A 54 7.68 -10.12 -7.20
C ARG A 54 6.25 -10.48 -7.62
N ASN A 55 5.27 -9.92 -6.93
CA ASN A 55 3.86 -10.12 -7.22
C ASN A 55 3.25 -8.93 -7.96
N LEU A 56 4.06 -7.90 -8.32
CA LEU A 56 3.56 -6.74 -9.04
C LEU A 56 3.08 -7.17 -10.43
N ALA A 57 1.81 -6.91 -10.71
CA ALA A 57 1.22 -7.08 -12.03
C ALA A 57 1.54 -5.88 -12.93
N LYS A 58 1.12 -5.95 -14.21
CA LYS A 58 1.22 -4.80 -15.11
C LYS A 58 0.46 -3.62 -14.51
N VAL A 59 1.16 -2.51 -14.27
CA VAL A 59 0.58 -1.28 -13.74
C VAL A 59 -0.14 -0.55 -14.89
N SER A 60 -1.46 -0.36 -14.76
CA SER A 60 -2.28 0.41 -15.68
C SER A 60 -3.42 1.04 -14.89
N TYR A 61 -3.31 2.35 -14.64
CA TYR A 61 -4.24 3.15 -13.83
C TYR A 61 -4.44 2.72 -12.37
N ALA A 62 -3.78 1.66 -11.92
CA ALA A 62 -3.79 1.17 -10.55
C ALA A 62 -2.55 0.32 -10.26
N THR A 63 -2.12 0.26 -9.00
CA THR A 63 -1.13 -0.71 -8.54
C THR A 63 -1.81 -2.02 -8.21
N SER A 64 -1.51 -3.05 -8.99
CA SER A 64 -2.10 -4.37 -8.84
C SER A 64 -1.07 -5.43 -8.49
N LEU A 65 -1.46 -6.38 -7.67
CA LEU A 65 -0.68 -7.57 -7.31
C LEU A 65 -1.34 -8.80 -7.91
N MET A 66 -0.53 -9.72 -8.42
CA MET A 66 -1.03 -10.98 -8.99
C MET A 66 -0.15 -12.16 -8.56
N LYS A 67 -0.79 -13.27 -8.22
CA LYS A 67 -0.14 -14.55 -7.93
C LYS A 67 -1.04 -15.68 -8.40
N GLN A 68 -0.52 -16.59 -9.21
CA GLN A 68 -1.25 -17.75 -9.73
C GLN A 68 -2.61 -17.41 -10.39
N GLY A 69 -2.67 -16.28 -11.12
CA GLY A 69 -3.90 -15.83 -11.79
C GLY A 69 -4.89 -15.06 -10.90
N VAL A 70 -4.68 -15.02 -9.58
CA VAL A 70 -5.49 -14.21 -8.67
C VAL A 70 -4.96 -12.79 -8.62
N LEU A 71 -5.85 -11.82 -8.89
CA LEU A 71 -5.56 -10.39 -8.91
C LEU A 71 -6.10 -9.69 -7.66
N ILE A 72 -5.32 -8.71 -7.16
CA ILE A 72 -5.78 -7.71 -6.20
C ILE A 72 -5.35 -6.34 -6.74
N SER A 73 -6.28 -5.42 -6.89
CA SER A 73 -6.09 -4.13 -7.54
C SER A 73 -6.33 -2.94 -6.62
N THR A 74 -5.81 -1.77 -7.04
CA THR A 74 -5.97 -0.46 -6.35
C THR A 74 -5.39 -0.50 -4.93
N THR A 75 -4.19 -1.08 -4.80
CA THR A 75 -3.52 -1.28 -3.49
C THR A 75 -2.76 -0.05 -3.01
N GLU A 76 -2.45 0.92 -3.88
CA GLU A 76 -1.56 2.06 -3.64
C GLU A 76 -2.01 2.95 -2.49
N HIS A 77 -3.30 3.25 -2.35
CA HIS A 77 -3.82 4.14 -1.31
C HIS A 77 -3.61 3.56 0.09
N LEU A 78 -3.91 2.27 0.26
CA LEU A 78 -3.68 1.58 1.53
C LEU A 78 -2.19 1.37 1.82
N LEU A 79 -1.40 0.98 0.81
CA LEU A 79 0.04 0.79 0.99
C LEU A 79 0.74 2.11 1.35
N SER A 80 0.34 3.23 0.74
CA SER A 80 0.87 4.55 1.11
C SER A 80 0.49 4.95 2.55
N ALA A 81 -0.74 4.65 2.99
CA ALA A 81 -1.15 4.84 4.38
C ALA A 81 -0.29 4.02 5.35
N PHE A 82 -0.02 2.73 5.05
CA PHE A 82 0.85 1.90 5.88
C PHE A 82 2.27 2.46 5.99
N VAL A 83 2.85 2.89 4.86
CA VAL A 83 4.19 3.52 4.86
C VAL A 83 4.18 4.82 5.65
N GLY A 84 3.18 5.68 5.43
CA GLY A 84 3.09 7.00 6.07
C GLY A 84 3.00 6.94 7.59
N ILE A 85 2.27 5.98 8.16
CA ILE A 85 2.13 5.82 9.61
C ILE A 85 3.07 4.77 10.21
N GLY A 86 3.76 3.99 9.38
CA GLY A 86 4.78 3.03 9.81
C GLY A 86 4.24 1.66 10.24
N VAL A 87 3.24 1.12 9.55
CA VAL A 87 2.79 -0.28 9.67
C VAL A 87 3.71 -1.16 8.83
N ASP A 88 4.35 -2.13 9.46
CA ASP A 88 5.25 -3.08 8.80
C ASP A 88 4.57 -4.44 8.55
N ASN A 89 3.65 -4.84 9.43
CA ASN A 89 3.07 -6.17 9.41
C ASN A 89 1.54 -6.10 9.55
N ALA A 90 0.82 -6.58 8.56
CA ALA A 90 -0.65 -6.69 8.57
C ALA A 90 -1.13 -7.73 7.56
N ILE A 91 -2.24 -8.41 7.86
CA ILE A 91 -3.04 -9.09 6.86
C ILE A 91 -4.20 -8.18 6.47
N VAL A 92 -4.39 -8.01 5.17
CA VAL A 92 -5.48 -7.26 4.56
C VAL A 92 -6.44 -8.25 3.92
N GLU A 93 -7.56 -8.50 4.56
CA GLU A 93 -8.61 -9.39 4.08
C GLU A 93 -9.60 -8.62 3.22
N LEU A 94 -9.97 -9.16 2.07
CA LEU A 94 -10.97 -8.59 1.18
C LEU A 94 -11.78 -9.70 0.50
N ASP A 95 -13.04 -9.40 0.25
CA ASP A 95 -14.01 -10.30 -0.38
C ASP A 95 -14.24 -10.03 -1.87
N ASN A 96 -13.36 -9.23 -2.48
CA ASN A 96 -13.38 -8.91 -3.90
C ASN A 96 -11.96 -8.65 -4.43
N LEU A 97 -11.83 -8.51 -5.75
CA LEU A 97 -10.53 -8.30 -6.43
C LEU A 97 -9.94 -6.89 -6.25
N GLU A 98 -10.75 -5.91 -5.89
CA GLU A 98 -10.32 -4.51 -5.82
C GLU A 98 -10.55 -3.92 -4.43
N LEU A 99 -9.61 -3.12 -3.94
CA LEU A 99 -9.76 -2.41 -2.67
C LEU A 99 -10.81 -1.30 -2.81
N PRO A 100 -11.49 -0.93 -1.71
CA PRO A 100 -12.44 0.18 -1.74
C PRO A 100 -11.69 1.50 -1.99
N ILE A 101 -12.20 2.30 -2.92
CA ILE A 101 -11.57 3.59 -3.26
C ILE A 101 -11.81 4.66 -2.18
N LEU A 102 -12.88 4.53 -1.39
CA LEU A 102 -13.31 5.48 -0.38
C LEU A 102 -13.50 6.89 -0.98
N ASP A 103 -12.72 7.88 -0.54
CA ASP A 103 -12.75 9.26 -1.06
C ASP A 103 -11.71 9.51 -2.17
N GLY A 104 -10.96 8.48 -2.59
CA GLY A 104 -9.91 8.59 -3.59
C GLY A 104 -8.55 9.02 -3.04
N SER A 105 -8.41 9.13 -1.71
CA SER A 105 -7.13 9.42 -1.06
C SER A 105 -6.70 8.31 -0.09
N ALA A 106 -5.49 8.45 0.47
CA ALA A 106 -5.02 7.57 1.56
C ALA A 106 -5.57 7.98 2.94
N GLN A 107 -6.16 9.17 3.07
CA GLN A 107 -6.55 9.76 4.35
C GLN A 107 -7.54 8.90 5.15
N PRO A 108 -8.64 8.37 4.58
CA PRO A 108 -9.56 7.52 5.34
C PRO A 108 -8.89 6.27 5.91
N PHE A 109 -7.93 5.69 5.19
CA PHE A 109 -7.15 4.56 5.69
C PHE A 109 -6.24 4.98 6.85
N VAL A 110 -5.57 6.13 6.75
CA VAL A 110 -4.73 6.69 7.82
C VAL A 110 -5.57 6.91 9.08
N GLU A 111 -6.71 7.59 8.97
CA GLU A 111 -7.61 7.87 10.09
C GLU A 111 -8.11 6.57 10.76
N MET A 112 -8.50 5.59 9.95
CA MET A 112 -8.95 4.29 10.44
C MET A 112 -7.85 3.56 11.23
N LEU A 113 -6.62 3.57 10.72
CA LEU A 113 -5.47 2.91 11.33
C LEU A 113 -5.00 3.65 12.60
N LEU A 114 -4.99 4.99 12.59
CA LEU A 114 -4.65 5.79 13.77
C LEU A 114 -5.66 5.63 14.90
N ARG A 115 -6.95 5.44 14.58
CA ARG A 115 -8.02 5.21 15.57
C ARG A 115 -7.75 3.95 16.40
N VAL A 116 -7.27 2.88 15.78
CA VAL A 116 -6.94 1.63 16.50
C VAL A 116 -5.52 1.64 17.06
N GLY A 117 -4.66 2.54 16.55
CA GLY A 117 -3.29 2.74 17.01
C GLY A 117 -2.33 1.62 16.62
N LEU A 118 -1.04 1.89 16.80
CA LEU A 118 0.05 0.97 16.49
C LEU A 118 0.51 0.19 17.72
N LYS A 119 0.95 -1.04 17.47
CA LYS A 119 1.62 -1.90 18.44
C LYS A 119 3.06 -2.16 17.97
N GLN A 120 4.04 -1.63 18.70
CA GLN A 120 5.44 -1.93 18.45
C GLN A 120 5.73 -3.40 18.73
N GLN A 121 6.51 -4.01 17.86
CA GLN A 121 6.92 -5.41 17.92
C GLN A 121 8.40 -5.51 18.35
N ARG A 122 8.87 -6.73 18.64
CA ARG A 122 10.24 -6.93 19.17
C ARG A 122 11.30 -7.07 18.07
N ARG A 123 10.90 -7.18 16.79
CA ARG A 123 11.81 -7.29 15.65
C ARG A 123 12.26 -5.91 15.21
N ARG A 124 13.56 -5.73 14.93
CA ARG A 124 14.11 -4.51 14.36
C ARG A 124 13.67 -4.38 12.91
N ARG A 125 13.27 -3.17 12.50
CA ARG A 125 12.92 -2.86 11.11
C ARG A 125 14.16 -2.95 10.24
N THR A 126 14.07 -3.67 9.13
CA THR A 126 15.06 -3.63 8.06
C THR A 126 14.84 -2.37 7.23
N CYS A 127 15.88 -1.58 7.02
CA CYS A 127 15.82 -0.37 6.22
C CYS A 127 16.80 -0.49 5.06
N LEU A 128 16.35 -0.08 3.88
CA LEU A 128 17.21 0.10 2.72
C LEU A 128 17.86 1.49 2.82
N ARG A 129 19.20 1.53 2.84
CA ARG A 129 19.95 2.78 2.81
C ARG A 129 20.41 3.05 1.39
N ILE A 130 20.05 4.21 0.86
CA ILE A 130 20.50 4.66 -0.44
C ILE A 130 21.91 5.26 -0.29
N LEU A 131 22.87 4.73 -1.02
CA LEU A 131 24.27 5.15 -0.96
C LEU A 131 24.68 6.07 -2.11
N GLN A 132 23.98 5.99 -3.23
CA GLN A 132 24.20 6.82 -4.41
C GLN A 132 22.89 7.10 -5.12
N PRO A 133 22.80 8.19 -5.90
CA PRO A 133 21.62 8.46 -6.71
C PRO A 133 21.31 7.31 -7.67
N VAL A 134 20.02 6.99 -7.79
CA VAL A 134 19.50 6.06 -8.79
C VAL A 134 18.33 6.75 -9.51
N GLU A 135 18.37 6.75 -10.83
CA GLU A 135 17.36 7.37 -11.67
C GLU A 135 16.92 6.42 -12.78
N VAL A 136 15.62 6.42 -13.08
CA VAL A 136 15.03 5.72 -14.23
C VAL A 136 14.25 6.74 -15.05
N ARG A 137 14.46 6.75 -16.36
CA ARG A 137 13.78 7.64 -17.30
C ARG A 137 13.05 6.87 -18.38
N GLU A 138 11.90 7.39 -18.76
CA GLU A 138 11.14 6.94 -19.93
C GLU A 138 10.58 8.19 -20.64
N GLY A 139 11.21 8.60 -21.73
CA GLY A 139 10.91 9.86 -22.41
C GLY A 139 11.16 11.08 -21.49
N ASP A 140 10.13 11.87 -21.28
CA ASP A 140 10.14 13.06 -20.40
C ASP A 140 9.80 12.75 -18.93
N LYS A 141 9.44 11.50 -18.66
CA LYS A 141 9.12 11.05 -17.29
C LYS A 141 10.35 10.47 -16.62
N PHE A 142 10.49 10.70 -15.34
CA PHE A 142 11.53 10.08 -14.54
C PHE A 142 11.08 9.82 -13.12
N ILE A 143 11.74 8.87 -12.49
CA ILE A 143 11.71 8.64 -11.05
C ILE A 143 13.15 8.54 -10.57
N ALA A 144 13.45 9.19 -9.46
CA ALA A 144 14.80 9.17 -8.89
C ALA A 144 14.75 9.01 -7.38
N ILE A 145 15.79 8.40 -6.82
CA ILE A 145 15.98 8.29 -5.38
C ILE A 145 17.40 8.73 -5.05
N TYR A 146 17.55 9.55 -4.02
CA TYR A 146 18.81 10.15 -3.60
C TYR A 146 19.15 9.77 -2.17
N PRO A 147 20.46 9.71 -1.81
CA PRO A 147 20.86 9.70 -0.41
C PRO A 147 20.35 10.94 0.31
N ALA A 148 19.75 10.76 1.48
CA ALA A 148 19.26 11.85 2.32
C ALA A 148 19.28 11.44 3.80
N ASP A 149 19.33 12.43 4.70
CA ASP A 149 19.29 12.19 6.15
C ASP A 149 17.87 11.95 6.66
N SER A 150 16.86 12.34 5.89
CA SER A 150 15.44 12.15 6.20
C SER A 150 14.68 11.66 4.98
N TYR A 151 13.53 11.03 5.23
CA TYR A 151 12.61 10.63 4.16
C TYR A 151 11.80 11.84 3.70
N SER A 152 11.85 12.12 2.42
CA SER A 152 11.03 13.12 1.74
C SER A 152 10.57 12.61 0.39
N VAL A 153 9.46 13.12 -0.09
CA VAL A 153 8.92 12.82 -1.42
C VAL A 153 8.64 14.14 -2.12
N GLU A 154 9.18 14.27 -3.32
CA GLU A 154 8.84 15.35 -4.24
C GLU A 154 8.11 14.73 -5.43
N TYR A 155 6.98 15.31 -5.81
CA TYR A 155 6.15 14.84 -6.89
C TYR A 155 5.73 16.00 -7.78
N GLY A 156 6.00 15.88 -9.07
CA GLY A 156 5.62 16.87 -10.07
C GLY A 156 4.73 16.25 -11.14
N ILE A 157 3.69 16.95 -11.54
CA ILE A 157 2.81 16.57 -12.65
C ILE A 157 2.77 17.66 -13.71
N ASN A 158 2.63 17.22 -14.97
CA ASN A 158 2.41 18.13 -16.09
C ASN A 158 1.35 17.51 -17.00
N PHE A 159 0.11 17.87 -16.79
CA PHE A 159 -1.03 17.40 -17.55
C PHE A 159 -1.56 18.51 -18.50
N PRO A 160 -2.32 18.13 -19.53
CA PRO A 160 -3.10 19.10 -20.29
C PRO A 160 -4.04 19.92 -19.39
N ARG A 161 -4.42 21.12 -19.87
CA ARG A 161 -5.48 21.91 -19.18
C ARG A 161 -6.78 21.07 -19.07
N PRO A 162 -7.53 21.19 -17.94
CA PRO A 162 -7.46 22.24 -16.90
C PRO A 162 -6.46 21.96 -15.77
N ILE A 163 -5.86 20.76 -15.65
CA ILE A 163 -4.97 20.39 -14.53
C ILE A 163 -3.66 21.19 -14.58
N GLY A 164 -2.98 21.21 -15.75
CA GLY A 164 -1.73 21.93 -15.93
C GLY A 164 -0.55 21.31 -15.19
N ARG A 165 0.43 22.17 -14.83
CA ARG A 165 1.63 21.81 -14.08
C ARG A 165 1.41 22.13 -12.60
N SER A 166 1.77 21.16 -11.77
CA SER A 166 1.72 21.28 -10.32
C SER A 166 2.94 20.65 -9.69
#